data_c00b920b7bae284c034d08f0f7cd78b1
#
_entry.id   c00b920b7bae284c034d08f0f7cd78b1
#
_cell.length_a   1.000
_cell.length_b   1.000
_cell.length_c   1.000
_cell.angle_alpha   90.00
_cell.angle_beta   90.00
_cell.angle_gamma   90.00
#
_symmetry.space_group_name_H-M   'P 1'
#
loop_
_entity.id
_entity.type
_entity.pdbx_description
1 polymer ?
#
loop_
_entity_poly.entity_id
_entity_poly.type
_entity_poly.pdbx_seq_one_letter_code
_entity_poly.pdbx_strand_id
1 'polypeptide(L)'
;MKNKDGPIVLLIEDSPSLALIYKNYLIGQTCQVVHCENGKSGLAFIEQTPPDVILLDLNLPDMSGLDILKVINEKHLSCSVIVVTSNGSVTVAVEAMSLGAFDFLEKPFDAERLIVTVANALERQRLTHTIDVYKNKLGLDSFHGYLGASLAMQAVYQIIKSAAASKASVFIVGESGTGKEVAAQAIHQEGPRSEQPMIVLNCAAIPHELMESEIFGHVKGAFTGAVNNRDGAASLADGGILFLDEICEMD
;
A
#
# COMPACT_ATOMS: atom_id res chain seq x y z
N MET A 1 2.01 -7.86 -17.88
CA MET A 1 2.94 -8.79 -18.59
C MET A 1 4.27 -8.06 -18.66
N LYS A 2 5.25 -8.36 -17.79
CA LYS A 2 6.59 -7.75 -17.88
C LYS A 2 7.38 -8.40 -19.02
N ASN A 3 8.07 -7.53 -19.77
CA ASN A 3 8.87 -7.89 -20.94
C ASN A 3 9.89 -8.99 -20.60
N LYS A 4 10.06 -9.93 -21.54
CA LYS A 4 11.10 -10.96 -21.52
C LYS A 4 12.53 -10.39 -21.68
N ASP A 5 12.69 -9.07 -21.86
CA ASP A 5 13.92 -8.41 -22.32
C ASP A 5 14.68 -7.62 -21.24
N GLY A 6 14.38 -7.81 -19.96
CA GLY A 6 15.07 -7.13 -18.85
C GLY A 6 14.48 -5.77 -18.46
N PRO A 7 15.04 -5.09 -17.42
CA PRO A 7 14.60 -3.78 -16.97
C PRO A 7 14.91 -2.68 -17.98
N ILE A 8 14.04 -1.66 -18.03
CA ILE A 8 14.14 -0.55 -18.99
C ILE A 8 14.76 0.67 -18.32
N VAL A 9 15.85 1.17 -18.90
CA VAL A 9 16.46 2.46 -18.58
C VAL A 9 16.11 3.46 -19.69
N LEU A 10 15.27 4.45 -19.37
CA LEU A 10 14.93 5.53 -20.28
C LEU A 10 15.96 6.66 -20.14
N LEU A 11 16.62 7.02 -21.21
CA LEU A 11 17.53 8.17 -21.31
C LEU A 11 16.80 9.32 -22.00
N ILE A 12 16.62 10.45 -21.31
CA ILE A 12 16.07 11.70 -21.88
C ILE A 12 17.21 12.70 -21.94
N GLU A 13 17.77 12.88 -23.14
CA GLU A 13 18.98 13.68 -23.43
C GLU A 13 18.89 14.23 -24.83
N ASP A 14 19.02 15.53 -25.02
CA ASP A 14 18.89 16.21 -26.31
C ASP A 14 20.14 16.09 -27.18
N SER A 15 21.30 15.80 -26.60
CA SER A 15 22.56 15.59 -27.33
C SER A 15 22.70 14.14 -27.81
N PRO A 16 22.60 13.85 -29.12
CA PRO A 16 22.77 12.49 -29.64
C PRO A 16 24.16 11.91 -29.33
N SER A 17 25.18 12.76 -29.27
CA SER A 17 26.53 12.34 -28.95
C SER A 17 26.69 11.87 -27.50
N LEU A 18 26.11 12.61 -26.54
CA LEU A 18 26.09 12.20 -25.12
C LEU A 18 25.22 10.96 -24.93
N ALA A 19 24.07 10.92 -25.56
CA ALA A 19 23.21 9.74 -25.52
C ALA A 19 23.92 8.47 -26.01
N LEU A 20 24.69 8.58 -27.08
CA LEU A 20 25.50 7.46 -27.59
C LEU A 20 26.58 7.03 -26.57
N ILE A 21 27.25 7.99 -25.95
CA ILE A 21 28.27 7.72 -24.91
C ILE A 21 27.65 6.99 -23.73
N TYR A 22 26.51 7.46 -23.19
CA TYR A 22 25.85 6.85 -22.05
C TYR A 22 25.29 5.46 -22.38
N LYS A 23 24.77 5.27 -23.59
CA LYS A 23 24.40 3.93 -24.09
C LYS A 23 25.61 2.99 -24.11
N ASN A 24 26.75 3.47 -24.61
CA ASN A 24 27.98 2.67 -24.65
C ASN A 24 28.47 2.30 -23.24
N TYR A 25 28.37 3.21 -22.26
CA TYR A 25 28.72 2.91 -20.88
C TYR A 25 27.86 1.80 -20.28
N LEU A 26 26.61 1.70 -20.70
CA LEU A 26 25.66 0.68 -20.21
C LEU A 26 25.67 -0.61 -21.04
N ILE A 27 26.51 -0.72 -22.08
CA ILE A 27 26.69 -1.99 -22.81
C ILE A 27 27.22 -3.07 -21.86
N GLY A 28 26.58 -4.24 -21.89
CA GLY A 28 26.94 -5.37 -21.02
C GLY A 28 26.20 -5.37 -19.67
N GLN A 29 25.43 -4.33 -19.35
CA GLN A 29 24.52 -4.34 -18.23
C GLN A 29 23.22 -5.09 -18.59
N THR A 30 22.56 -5.67 -17.57
CA THR A 30 21.31 -6.44 -17.76
C THR A 30 20.09 -5.53 -17.88
N CYS A 31 20.15 -4.50 -18.73
CA CYS A 31 19.06 -3.56 -18.97
C CYS A 31 18.94 -3.18 -20.44
N GLN A 32 17.75 -2.78 -20.85
CA GLN A 32 17.46 -2.22 -22.17
C GLN A 32 17.48 -0.70 -22.08
N VAL A 33 18.33 -0.03 -22.86
CA VAL A 33 18.41 1.44 -22.88
C VAL A 33 17.60 1.99 -24.04
N VAL A 34 16.58 2.78 -23.74
CA VAL A 34 15.77 3.53 -24.70
C VAL A 34 16.12 5.00 -24.62
N HIS A 35 16.19 5.70 -25.74
CA HIS A 35 16.56 7.11 -25.79
C HIS A 35 15.44 7.97 -26.36
N CYS A 36 15.18 9.08 -25.72
CA CYS A 36 14.28 10.15 -26.16
C CYS A 36 15.06 11.47 -26.20
N GLU A 37 14.92 12.23 -27.30
CA GLU A 37 15.71 13.44 -27.55
C GLU A 37 15.12 14.71 -26.90
N ASN A 38 13.93 14.61 -26.29
CA ASN A 38 13.25 15.74 -25.67
C ASN A 38 12.26 15.28 -24.59
N GLY A 39 11.80 16.23 -23.77
CA GLY A 39 10.89 15.94 -22.66
C GLY A 39 9.55 15.40 -23.07
N LYS A 40 8.95 15.93 -24.15
CA LYS A 40 7.63 15.46 -24.62
C LYS A 40 7.67 14.00 -25.06
N SER A 41 8.70 13.61 -25.83
CA SER A 41 8.88 12.21 -26.25
C SER A 41 9.16 11.30 -25.05
N GLY A 42 9.91 11.78 -24.04
CA GLY A 42 10.16 11.08 -22.80
C GLY A 42 8.87 10.83 -22.01
N LEU A 43 8.05 11.85 -21.81
CA LEU A 43 6.75 11.72 -21.12
C LEU A 43 5.78 10.79 -21.87
N ALA A 44 5.72 10.89 -23.20
CA ALA A 44 4.88 10.01 -24.01
C ALA A 44 5.34 8.55 -23.92
N PHE A 45 6.65 8.29 -23.86
CA PHE A 45 7.18 6.95 -23.64
C PHE A 45 6.80 6.41 -22.26
N ILE A 46 6.97 7.22 -21.20
CA ILE A 46 6.64 6.85 -19.82
C ILE A 46 5.15 6.42 -19.69
N GLU A 47 4.24 7.12 -20.37
CA GLU A 47 2.81 6.79 -20.35
C GLU A 47 2.48 5.47 -21.05
N GLN A 48 3.22 5.10 -22.08
CA GLN A 48 3.01 3.85 -22.83
C GLN A 48 3.73 2.66 -22.21
N THR A 49 4.95 2.91 -21.75
CA THR A 49 5.85 1.87 -21.23
C THR A 49 6.61 2.42 -20.03
N PRO A 50 6.11 2.16 -18.80
CA PRO A 50 6.78 2.63 -17.59
C PRO A 50 8.19 2.07 -17.47
N PRO A 51 9.25 2.92 -17.45
CA PRO A 51 10.62 2.48 -17.27
C PRO A 51 10.92 2.16 -15.80
N ASP A 52 11.96 1.35 -15.56
CA ASP A 52 12.45 1.08 -14.20
C ASP A 52 13.35 2.23 -13.70
N VAL A 53 14.20 2.78 -14.58
CA VAL A 53 15.09 3.91 -14.28
C VAL A 53 14.98 4.94 -15.38
N ILE A 54 15.06 6.22 -15.01
CA ILE A 54 15.12 7.36 -15.94
C ILE A 54 16.44 8.09 -15.70
N LEU A 55 17.26 8.23 -16.75
CA LEU A 55 18.37 9.19 -16.79
C LEU A 55 17.84 10.47 -17.43
N LEU A 56 17.76 11.56 -16.68
CA LEU A 56 17.07 12.78 -17.06
C LEU A 56 18.01 13.97 -17.11
N ASP A 57 18.22 14.53 -18.29
CA ASP A 57 18.85 15.85 -18.38
C ASP A 57 17.86 16.94 -17.93
N LEU A 58 18.38 17.92 -17.19
CA LEU A 58 17.61 19.09 -16.79
C LEU A 58 17.43 20.11 -17.92
N ASN A 59 18.41 20.19 -18.84
CA ASN A 59 18.45 21.18 -19.91
C ASN A 59 17.95 20.59 -21.23
N LEU A 60 16.64 20.39 -21.34
CA LEU A 60 16.02 19.92 -22.57
C LEU A 60 15.49 21.09 -23.40
N PRO A 61 15.40 20.95 -24.75
CA PRO A 61 15.03 22.05 -25.63
C PRO A 61 13.56 22.48 -25.53
N ASP A 62 12.69 21.63 -25.02
CA ASP A 62 11.25 21.82 -25.02
C ASP A 62 10.64 22.08 -23.63
N MET A 63 11.30 21.63 -22.56
CA MET A 63 10.87 21.85 -21.19
C MET A 63 12.01 21.60 -20.18
N SER A 64 11.85 22.06 -18.95
CA SER A 64 12.80 21.74 -17.87
C SER A 64 12.70 20.30 -17.42
N GLY A 65 13.83 19.61 -17.21
CA GLY A 65 13.82 18.28 -16.61
C GLY A 65 13.24 18.27 -15.19
N LEU A 66 13.32 19.36 -14.45
CA LEU A 66 12.66 19.50 -13.13
C LEU A 66 11.14 19.42 -13.24
N ASP A 67 10.53 19.94 -14.33
CA ASP A 67 9.10 19.84 -14.55
C ASP A 67 8.68 18.40 -14.86
N ILE A 68 9.50 17.66 -15.61
CA ILE A 68 9.31 16.21 -15.84
C ILE A 68 9.37 15.45 -14.50
N LEU A 69 10.36 15.77 -13.66
CA LEU A 69 10.50 15.16 -12.34
C LEU A 69 9.28 15.42 -11.44
N LYS A 70 8.72 16.64 -11.45
CA LYS A 70 7.46 16.96 -10.73
C LYS A 70 6.31 16.11 -11.23
N VAL A 71 6.11 16.00 -12.55
CA VAL A 71 5.04 15.18 -13.15
C VAL A 71 5.17 13.71 -12.74
N ILE A 72 6.39 13.16 -12.74
CA ILE A 72 6.67 11.78 -12.32
C ILE A 72 6.29 11.57 -10.84
N ASN A 73 6.66 12.52 -9.99
CA ASN A 73 6.37 12.47 -8.55
C ASN A 73 4.88 12.63 -8.26
N GLU A 74 4.20 13.61 -8.88
CA GLU A 74 2.76 13.85 -8.72
C GLU A 74 1.90 12.67 -9.18
N LYS A 75 2.31 12.00 -10.26
CA LYS A 75 1.65 10.78 -10.76
C LYS A 75 2.03 9.52 -9.97
N HIS A 76 2.90 9.62 -8.95
CA HIS A 76 3.40 8.50 -8.14
C HIS A 76 3.91 7.32 -8.99
N LEU A 77 4.65 7.63 -10.06
CA LEU A 77 5.16 6.60 -10.96
C LEU A 77 6.26 5.79 -10.27
N SER A 78 6.17 4.47 -10.36
CA SER A 78 7.14 3.55 -9.74
C SER A 78 8.40 3.42 -10.61
N CYS A 79 9.23 4.47 -10.64
CA CYS A 79 10.53 4.48 -11.31
C CYS A 79 11.55 5.25 -10.48
N SER A 80 12.85 4.97 -10.66
CA SER A 80 13.93 5.74 -10.06
C SER A 80 14.46 6.77 -11.05
N VAL A 81 14.43 8.06 -10.72
CA VAL A 81 14.94 9.13 -11.59
C VAL A 81 16.33 9.53 -11.14
N ILE A 82 17.32 9.42 -12.04
CA ILE A 82 18.68 9.90 -11.89
C ILE A 82 18.78 11.17 -12.73
N VAL A 83 19.00 12.29 -12.08
CA VAL A 83 19.17 13.59 -12.74
C VAL A 83 20.61 13.72 -13.25
N VAL A 84 20.76 14.11 -14.51
CA VAL A 84 22.06 14.30 -15.18
C VAL A 84 22.12 15.74 -15.69
N THR A 85 23.13 16.55 -15.29
CA THR A 85 23.17 17.95 -15.70
C THR A 85 24.61 18.49 -15.73
N SER A 86 24.86 19.50 -16.58
CA SER A 86 26.09 20.27 -16.60
C SER A 86 26.14 21.38 -15.53
N ASN A 87 25.01 21.67 -14.87
CA ASN A 87 24.93 22.66 -13.80
C ASN A 87 24.84 21.94 -12.44
N GLY A 88 26.01 21.59 -11.89
CA GLY A 88 26.16 20.89 -10.61
C GLY A 88 26.05 21.79 -9.37
N SER A 89 25.33 22.92 -9.44
CA SER A 89 25.15 23.74 -8.24
C SER A 89 24.42 22.96 -7.13
N VAL A 90 24.88 23.11 -5.90
CA VAL A 90 24.26 22.48 -4.71
C VAL A 90 22.76 22.77 -4.64
N THR A 91 22.35 23.97 -5.05
CA THR A 91 20.93 24.37 -5.07
C THR A 91 20.10 23.51 -6.00
N VAL A 92 20.57 23.25 -7.23
CA VAL A 92 19.86 22.42 -8.22
C VAL A 92 19.82 20.95 -7.76
N ALA A 93 20.92 20.45 -7.19
CA ALA A 93 20.95 19.10 -6.63
C ALA A 93 19.95 18.94 -5.48
N VAL A 94 19.90 19.87 -4.53
CA VAL A 94 18.95 19.85 -3.41
C VAL A 94 17.52 19.95 -3.92
N GLU A 95 17.24 20.79 -4.92
CA GLU A 95 15.91 20.90 -5.52
C GLU A 95 15.48 19.58 -6.18
N ALA A 96 16.34 18.98 -6.99
CA ALA A 96 16.05 17.69 -7.63
C ALA A 96 15.78 16.59 -6.60
N MET A 97 16.59 16.50 -5.55
CA MET A 97 16.38 15.53 -4.46
C MET A 97 15.07 15.77 -3.70
N SER A 98 14.71 17.04 -3.44
CA SER A 98 13.45 17.38 -2.78
C SER A 98 12.21 17.04 -3.62
N LEU A 99 12.36 17.05 -4.95
CA LEU A 99 11.34 16.63 -5.92
C LEU A 99 11.30 15.12 -6.15
N GLY A 100 12.10 14.33 -5.42
CA GLY A 100 12.03 12.87 -5.44
C GLY A 100 13.02 12.21 -6.40
N ALA A 101 14.07 12.91 -6.87
CA ALA A 101 15.16 12.26 -7.59
C ALA A 101 15.82 11.18 -6.73
N PHE A 102 16.21 10.07 -7.34
CA PHE A 102 16.94 9.00 -6.68
C PHE A 102 18.41 9.36 -6.45
N ASP A 103 19.04 9.96 -7.47
CA ASP A 103 20.44 10.41 -7.41
C ASP A 103 20.66 11.55 -8.42
N PHE A 104 21.84 12.15 -8.36
CA PHE A 104 22.25 13.29 -9.16
C PHE A 104 23.67 13.08 -9.70
N LEU A 105 23.85 13.26 -11.02
CA LEU A 105 25.12 13.13 -11.71
C LEU A 105 25.50 14.44 -12.39
N GLU A 106 26.63 15.03 -12.00
CA GLU A 106 27.18 16.22 -12.65
C GLU A 106 28.06 15.82 -13.84
N LYS A 107 27.76 16.40 -15.01
CA LYS A 107 28.58 16.23 -16.23
C LYS A 107 29.89 17.09 -16.13
N PRO A 108 31.06 16.55 -16.50
CA PRO A 108 31.31 15.21 -17.03
C PRO A 108 31.49 14.16 -15.92
N PHE A 109 31.02 12.95 -16.17
CA PHE A 109 31.23 11.79 -15.31
C PHE A 109 31.75 10.59 -16.12
N ASP A 110 32.41 9.65 -15.46
CA ASP A 110 32.92 8.44 -16.06
C ASP A 110 31.92 7.29 -16.15
N ALA A 111 32.29 6.23 -16.87
CA ALA A 111 31.42 5.07 -17.04
C ALA A 111 31.15 4.36 -15.72
N GLU A 112 32.13 4.27 -14.82
CA GLU A 112 32.02 3.55 -13.55
C GLU A 112 30.96 4.20 -12.67
N ARG A 113 30.96 5.53 -12.57
CA ARG A 113 29.95 6.29 -11.80
C ARG A 113 28.54 6.07 -12.33
N LEU A 114 28.33 6.11 -13.65
CA LEU A 114 27.02 5.86 -14.27
C LEU A 114 26.55 4.43 -14.01
N ILE A 115 27.41 3.44 -14.22
CA ILE A 115 27.09 2.03 -14.04
C ILE A 115 26.66 1.75 -12.60
N VAL A 116 27.43 2.23 -11.61
CA VAL A 116 27.12 2.02 -10.19
C VAL A 116 25.80 2.68 -9.81
N THR A 117 25.56 3.93 -10.26
CA THR A 117 24.34 4.66 -9.94
C THR A 117 23.11 3.98 -10.57
N VAL A 118 23.18 3.55 -11.83
CA VAL A 118 22.10 2.83 -12.52
C VAL A 118 21.86 1.47 -11.86
N ALA A 119 22.91 0.73 -11.50
CA ALA A 119 22.78 -0.56 -10.82
C ALA A 119 22.05 -0.43 -9.47
N ASN A 120 22.41 0.58 -8.67
CA ASN A 120 21.74 0.88 -7.40
C ASN A 120 20.26 1.26 -7.60
N ALA A 121 19.95 2.05 -8.62
CA ALA A 121 18.59 2.43 -8.96
C ALA A 121 17.75 1.22 -9.40
N LEU A 122 18.30 0.34 -10.23
CA LEU A 122 17.64 -0.90 -10.66
C LEU A 122 17.41 -1.86 -9.50
N GLU A 123 18.38 -2.02 -8.60
CA GLU A 123 18.23 -2.87 -7.42
C GLU A 123 17.14 -2.35 -6.48
N ARG A 124 17.08 -1.03 -6.25
CA ARG A 124 15.97 -0.41 -5.52
C ARG A 124 14.61 -0.74 -6.16
N GLN A 125 14.49 -0.60 -7.49
CA GLN A 125 13.25 -0.91 -8.20
C GLN A 125 12.90 -2.40 -8.11
N ARG A 126 13.88 -3.29 -8.19
CA ARG A 126 13.68 -4.72 -8.01
C ARG A 126 13.13 -5.06 -6.62
N LEU A 127 13.68 -4.45 -5.57
CA LEU A 127 13.23 -4.63 -4.19
C LEU A 127 11.81 -4.10 -3.99
N THR A 128 11.52 -2.87 -4.47
CA THR A 128 10.19 -2.27 -4.41
C THR A 128 9.16 -3.14 -5.11
N HIS A 129 9.46 -3.59 -6.34
CA HIS A 129 8.58 -4.47 -7.08
C HIS A 129 8.37 -5.83 -6.39
N THR A 130 9.41 -6.38 -5.76
CA THR A 130 9.29 -7.62 -5.00
C THR A 130 8.31 -7.44 -3.84
N ILE A 131 8.42 -6.33 -3.10
CA ILE A 131 7.50 -5.98 -2.02
C ILE A 131 6.06 -5.86 -2.55
N ASP A 132 5.85 -5.17 -3.67
CA ASP A 132 4.51 -5.00 -4.26
C ASP A 132 3.91 -6.32 -4.77
N VAL A 133 4.73 -7.20 -5.36
CA VAL A 133 4.31 -8.55 -5.74
C VAL A 133 3.92 -9.39 -4.52
N TYR A 134 4.66 -9.30 -3.41
CA TYR A 134 4.30 -9.98 -2.18
C TYR A 134 3.03 -9.39 -1.55
N LYS A 135 2.88 -8.06 -1.52
CA LYS A 135 1.64 -7.40 -1.07
C LYS A 135 0.43 -7.86 -1.87
N ASN A 136 0.53 -7.83 -3.21
CA ASN A 136 -0.54 -8.26 -4.11
C ASN A 136 -0.85 -9.77 -4.01
N LYS A 137 0.17 -10.63 -3.87
CA LYS A 137 -0.02 -12.07 -3.69
C LYS A 137 -0.70 -12.42 -2.36
N LEU A 138 -0.48 -11.62 -1.33
CA LEU A 138 -1.05 -11.80 -0.01
C LEU A 138 -2.44 -11.16 0.11
N GLY A 139 -2.93 -10.43 -0.91
CA GLY A 139 -4.21 -9.72 -0.86
C GLY A 139 -4.26 -8.64 0.22
N LEU A 140 -3.11 -8.01 0.50
CA LEU A 140 -2.90 -7.18 1.68
C LEU A 140 -3.43 -5.75 1.55
N ASP A 141 -4.00 -5.38 0.40
CA ASP A 141 -4.62 -4.06 0.21
C ASP A 141 -6.04 -3.99 0.79
N SER A 142 -6.67 -5.15 1.00
CA SER A 142 -7.95 -5.27 1.70
C SER A 142 -8.03 -6.61 2.43
N PHE A 143 -8.54 -6.59 3.65
CA PHE A 143 -8.75 -7.78 4.47
C PHE A 143 -10.13 -7.67 5.13
N HIS A 144 -11.13 -8.44 4.63
CA HIS A 144 -12.50 -8.47 5.14
C HIS A 144 -13.11 -7.09 5.40
N GLY A 145 -12.95 -6.15 4.44
CA GLY A 145 -13.46 -4.77 4.56
C GLY A 145 -12.48 -3.76 5.15
N TYR A 146 -11.35 -4.19 5.71
CA TYR A 146 -10.26 -3.27 6.02
C TYR A 146 -9.51 -2.88 4.76
N LEU A 147 -9.21 -1.59 4.64
CA LEU A 147 -8.32 -1.05 3.62
C LEU A 147 -7.03 -0.59 4.29
N GLY A 148 -5.90 -1.17 3.91
CA GLY A 148 -4.60 -0.74 4.40
C GLY A 148 -3.51 -1.78 4.29
N ALA A 149 -2.35 -1.34 3.78
CA ALA A 149 -1.15 -2.15 3.57
C ALA A 149 0.00 -1.80 4.53
N SER A 150 -0.23 -0.92 5.54
CA SER A 150 0.82 -0.56 6.49
C SER A 150 1.28 -1.75 7.33
N LEU A 151 2.53 -1.75 7.79
CA LEU A 151 3.06 -2.82 8.65
C LEU A 151 2.21 -3.02 9.92
N ALA A 152 1.67 -1.93 10.48
CA ALA A 152 0.78 -2.00 11.65
C ALA A 152 -0.52 -2.76 11.33
N MET A 153 -1.15 -2.47 10.18
CA MET A 153 -2.34 -3.19 9.75
C MET A 153 -2.06 -4.65 9.42
N GLN A 154 -0.91 -4.95 8.84
CA GLN A 154 -0.48 -6.32 8.60
C GLN A 154 -0.38 -7.13 9.91
N ALA A 155 0.16 -6.54 10.98
CA ALA A 155 0.21 -7.17 12.30
C ALA A 155 -1.21 -7.43 12.83
N VAL A 156 -2.14 -6.49 12.66
CA VAL A 156 -3.56 -6.66 13.03
C VAL A 156 -4.19 -7.82 12.26
N TYR A 157 -3.98 -7.93 10.94
CA TYR A 157 -4.50 -9.05 10.14
C TYR A 157 -3.99 -10.42 10.61
N GLN A 158 -2.71 -10.51 11.00
CA GLN A 158 -2.16 -11.76 11.56
C GLN A 158 -2.78 -12.10 12.92
N ILE A 159 -3.03 -11.11 13.78
CA ILE A 159 -3.71 -11.31 15.06
C ILE A 159 -5.15 -11.78 14.81
N ILE A 160 -5.89 -11.18 13.88
CA ILE A 160 -7.25 -11.59 13.50
C ILE A 160 -7.28 -13.05 13.05
N LYS A 161 -6.37 -13.46 12.14
CA LYS A 161 -6.25 -14.86 11.70
C LYS A 161 -5.97 -15.83 12.84
N SER A 162 -5.07 -15.45 13.73
CA SER A 162 -4.73 -16.28 14.90
C SER A 162 -5.90 -16.40 15.88
N ALA A 163 -6.61 -15.30 16.13
CA ALA A 163 -7.78 -15.27 17.00
C ALA A 163 -8.94 -16.10 16.40
N ALA A 164 -9.17 -15.97 15.11
CA ALA A 164 -10.21 -16.69 14.39
C ALA A 164 -10.06 -18.21 14.44
N ALA A 165 -8.82 -18.72 14.45
CA ALA A 165 -8.51 -20.15 14.59
C ALA A 165 -8.77 -20.71 16.00
N SER A 166 -8.98 -19.85 16.99
CA SER A 166 -9.15 -20.24 18.39
C SER A 166 -10.61 -20.21 18.84
N LYS A 167 -10.91 -20.85 20.01
CA LYS A 167 -12.20 -20.74 20.71
C LYS A 167 -12.15 -19.71 21.85
N ALA A 168 -11.06 -18.97 21.99
CA ALA A 168 -10.90 -18.00 23.06
C ALA A 168 -11.82 -16.81 22.91
N SER A 169 -12.21 -16.18 24.00
CA SER A 169 -12.86 -14.88 23.98
C SER A 169 -11.86 -13.82 23.52
N VAL A 170 -12.30 -12.94 22.63
CA VAL A 170 -11.44 -11.87 22.05
C VAL A 170 -11.96 -10.54 22.56
N PHE A 171 -11.05 -9.71 23.10
CA PHE A 171 -11.35 -8.36 23.52
C PHE A 171 -10.68 -7.38 22.56
N ILE A 172 -11.51 -6.54 21.89
CA ILE A 172 -11.05 -5.59 20.87
C ILE A 172 -11.05 -4.19 21.47
N VAL A 173 -9.86 -3.55 21.52
CA VAL A 173 -9.69 -2.20 22.06
C VAL A 173 -9.25 -1.26 20.93
N GLY A 174 -9.83 -0.06 20.90
CA GLY A 174 -9.47 0.98 19.93
C GLY A 174 -10.37 2.20 20.05
N GLU A 175 -9.92 3.33 19.53
CA GLU A 175 -10.72 4.57 19.48
C GLU A 175 -12.00 4.39 18.66
N SER A 176 -12.94 5.32 18.82
CA SER A 176 -14.15 5.31 18.00
C SER A 176 -13.81 5.45 16.50
N GLY A 177 -14.48 4.70 15.64
CA GLY A 177 -14.25 4.74 14.19
C GLY A 177 -13.03 3.95 13.69
N THR A 178 -12.24 3.28 14.53
CA THR A 178 -11.06 2.48 14.11
C THR A 178 -11.41 1.14 13.48
N GLY A 179 -12.70 0.78 13.36
CA GLY A 179 -13.15 -0.45 12.71
C GLY A 179 -13.21 -1.67 13.63
N LYS A 180 -13.51 -1.51 14.91
CA LYS A 180 -13.69 -2.63 15.87
C LYS A 180 -14.72 -3.66 15.40
N GLU A 181 -15.83 -3.20 14.85
CA GLU A 181 -16.86 -4.07 14.27
C GLU A 181 -16.34 -4.84 13.04
N VAL A 182 -15.57 -4.17 12.18
CA VAL A 182 -14.93 -4.82 11.02
C VAL A 182 -13.95 -5.92 11.48
N ALA A 183 -13.23 -5.71 12.60
CA ALA A 183 -12.36 -6.73 13.18
C ALA A 183 -13.17 -7.96 13.66
N ALA A 184 -14.29 -7.74 14.33
CA ALA A 184 -15.15 -8.81 14.78
C ALA A 184 -15.74 -9.62 13.60
N GLN A 185 -16.19 -8.93 12.54
CA GLN A 185 -16.67 -9.57 11.32
C GLN A 185 -15.54 -10.36 10.62
N ALA A 186 -14.32 -9.82 10.55
CA ALA A 186 -13.17 -10.51 9.98
C ALA A 186 -12.80 -11.77 10.77
N ILE A 187 -12.85 -11.73 12.10
CA ILE A 187 -12.64 -12.92 12.96
C ILE A 187 -13.70 -13.99 12.68
N HIS A 188 -14.96 -13.60 12.51
CA HIS A 188 -16.03 -14.53 12.16
C HIS A 188 -15.79 -15.18 10.80
N GLN A 189 -15.52 -14.38 9.76
CA GLN A 189 -15.33 -14.85 8.39
C GLN A 189 -14.09 -15.72 8.19
N GLU A 190 -13.00 -15.45 8.91
CA GLU A 190 -11.76 -16.25 8.87
C GLU A 190 -11.86 -17.54 9.73
N GLY A 191 -12.83 -17.61 10.63
CA GLY A 191 -12.95 -18.69 11.60
C GLY A 191 -13.71 -19.92 11.09
N PRO A 192 -13.60 -21.06 11.77
CA PRO A 192 -14.34 -22.29 11.42
C PRO A 192 -15.85 -22.17 11.65
N ARG A 193 -16.33 -21.03 12.17
CA ARG A 193 -17.74 -20.72 12.41
C ARG A 193 -18.29 -19.68 11.44
N SER A 194 -17.65 -19.44 10.30
CA SER A 194 -18.05 -18.45 9.28
C SER A 194 -19.44 -18.69 8.71
N GLU A 195 -19.90 -19.93 8.69
CA GLU A 195 -21.25 -20.32 8.25
C GLU A 195 -22.30 -20.32 9.39
N GLN A 196 -21.87 -20.08 10.62
CA GLN A 196 -22.72 -20.03 11.79
C GLN A 196 -23.18 -18.60 12.08
N PRO A 197 -24.23 -18.38 12.88
CA PRO A 197 -24.73 -17.04 13.13
C PRO A 197 -23.72 -16.16 13.86
N MET A 198 -23.61 -14.90 13.44
CA MET A 198 -22.96 -13.84 14.19
C MET A 198 -24.04 -12.87 14.70
N ILE A 199 -24.24 -12.84 16.01
CA ILE A 199 -25.18 -11.94 16.67
C ILE A 199 -24.43 -10.75 17.22
N VAL A 200 -24.82 -9.55 16.82
CA VAL A 200 -24.24 -8.28 17.26
C VAL A 200 -25.17 -7.59 18.21
N LEU A 201 -24.69 -7.21 19.38
CA LEU A 201 -25.44 -6.48 20.39
C LEU A 201 -24.68 -5.23 20.78
N ASN A 202 -25.26 -4.06 20.53
CA ASN A 202 -24.70 -2.78 20.98
C ASN A 202 -25.19 -2.47 22.40
N CYS A 203 -24.30 -2.60 23.40
CA CYS A 203 -24.67 -2.46 24.81
C CYS A 203 -25.05 -1.02 25.18
N ALA A 204 -24.49 -0.01 24.53
CA ALA A 204 -24.85 1.39 24.78
C ALA A 204 -26.25 1.75 24.30
N ALA A 205 -26.81 0.99 23.36
CA ALA A 205 -28.18 1.24 22.83
C ALA A 205 -29.29 0.59 23.65
N ILE A 206 -28.96 -0.25 24.66
CA ILE A 206 -29.93 -1.02 25.44
C ILE A 206 -30.05 -0.41 26.83
N PRO A 207 -31.29 -0.10 27.30
CA PRO A 207 -31.53 0.29 28.66
C PRO A 207 -31.04 -0.76 29.67
N HIS A 208 -30.36 -0.36 30.75
CA HIS A 208 -29.84 -1.28 31.77
C HIS A 208 -30.85 -2.32 32.27
N GLU A 209 -32.09 -1.90 32.50
CA GLU A 209 -33.17 -2.79 32.98
C GLU A 209 -33.52 -3.91 32.01
N LEU A 210 -33.16 -3.77 30.73
CA LEU A 210 -33.46 -4.76 29.67
C LEU A 210 -32.24 -5.57 29.25
N MET A 211 -31.02 -5.20 29.70
CA MET A 211 -29.77 -5.78 29.26
C MET A 211 -29.73 -7.31 29.46
N GLU A 212 -30.04 -7.78 30.66
CA GLU A 212 -30.08 -9.22 30.96
C GLU A 212 -31.09 -9.96 30.06
N SER A 213 -32.26 -9.34 29.85
CA SER A 213 -33.30 -9.90 28.99
C SER A 213 -32.92 -9.97 27.52
N GLU A 214 -32.19 -8.98 27.01
CA GLU A 214 -31.69 -8.98 25.63
C GLU A 214 -30.53 -9.99 25.44
N ILE A 215 -29.63 -10.15 26.43
CA ILE A 215 -28.53 -11.10 26.36
C ILE A 215 -28.98 -12.54 26.56
N PHE A 216 -29.76 -12.81 27.64
CA PHE A 216 -30.08 -14.17 28.07
C PHE A 216 -31.50 -14.60 27.72
N GLY A 217 -32.37 -13.66 27.32
CA GLY A 217 -33.77 -13.89 27.08
C GLY A 217 -34.62 -13.91 28.35
N HIS A 218 -35.91 -14.08 28.19
CA HIS A 218 -36.85 -14.20 29.31
C HIS A 218 -38.00 -15.14 29.01
N VAL A 219 -38.59 -15.70 30.06
CA VAL A 219 -39.84 -16.45 30.00
C VAL A 219 -41.00 -15.50 30.27
N LYS A 220 -42.18 -15.85 29.75
CA LYS A 220 -43.42 -15.12 30.01
C LYS A 220 -43.66 -14.94 31.51
N GLY A 221 -43.90 -13.69 31.92
CA GLY A 221 -44.16 -13.32 33.31
C GLY A 221 -42.95 -13.03 34.16
N ALA A 222 -41.70 -13.00 33.59
CA ALA A 222 -40.48 -12.72 34.34
C ALA A 222 -40.45 -11.29 34.90
N PHE A 223 -41.07 -10.33 34.21
CA PHE A 223 -41.22 -8.94 34.66
C PHE A 223 -42.48 -8.30 34.12
N THR A 224 -42.81 -7.10 34.60
CA THR A 224 -43.98 -6.34 34.12
C THR A 224 -43.80 -5.92 32.68
N GLY A 225 -44.47 -6.61 31.75
CA GLY A 225 -44.33 -6.43 30.30
C GLY A 225 -43.82 -7.67 29.55
N ALA A 226 -43.39 -8.72 30.23
CA ALA A 226 -43.01 -10.01 29.63
C ALA A 226 -44.25 -10.82 29.20
N VAL A 227 -44.83 -10.49 28.04
CA VAL A 227 -46.05 -11.08 27.53
C VAL A 227 -45.81 -12.46 26.92
N ASN A 228 -44.65 -12.68 26.30
CA ASN A 228 -44.23 -13.91 25.63
C ASN A 228 -42.84 -14.35 26.09
N ASN A 229 -42.45 -15.59 25.79
CA ASN A 229 -41.06 -16.03 25.87
C ASN A 229 -40.25 -15.36 24.75
N ARG A 230 -39.01 -15.00 25.04
CA ARG A 230 -38.07 -14.45 24.07
C ARG A 230 -36.67 -15.02 24.27
N ASP A 231 -36.09 -15.56 23.21
CA ASP A 231 -34.72 -16.03 23.21
C ASP A 231 -33.78 -14.83 23.23
N GLY A 232 -32.72 -14.92 24.04
CA GLY A 232 -31.68 -13.90 24.11
C GLY A 232 -30.59 -14.05 23.06
N ALA A 233 -29.79 -13.01 22.92
CA ALA A 233 -28.69 -12.97 21.95
C ALA A 233 -27.72 -14.14 22.15
N ALA A 234 -27.49 -14.57 23.40
CA ALA A 234 -26.60 -15.70 23.70
C ALA A 234 -27.16 -17.04 23.14
N SER A 235 -28.47 -17.26 23.24
CA SER A 235 -29.13 -18.44 22.65
C SER A 235 -29.14 -18.41 21.14
N LEU A 236 -29.38 -17.24 20.55
CA LEU A 236 -29.34 -17.03 19.09
C LEU A 236 -27.97 -17.19 18.49
N ALA A 237 -26.90 -16.92 19.26
CA ALA A 237 -25.51 -17.08 18.86
C ALA A 237 -24.96 -18.49 19.12
N ASP A 238 -25.82 -19.45 19.55
CA ASP A 238 -25.33 -20.80 19.88
C ASP A 238 -24.65 -21.48 18.67
N GLY A 239 -23.46 -22.03 18.88
CA GLY A 239 -22.62 -22.56 17.83
C GLY A 239 -21.90 -21.51 16.96
N GLY A 240 -22.25 -20.23 17.09
CA GLY A 240 -21.74 -19.10 16.33
C GLY A 240 -20.84 -18.16 17.13
N ILE A 241 -21.04 -16.85 16.95
CA ILE A 241 -20.32 -15.78 17.65
C ILE A 241 -21.33 -14.76 18.20
N LEU A 242 -21.17 -14.40 19.49
CA LEU A 242 -21.81 -13.23 20.08
C LEU A 242 -20.78 -12.09 20.14
N PHE A 243 -21.08 -10.98 19.47
CA PHE A 243 -20.29 -9.76 19.53
C PHE A 243 -21.02 -8.71 20.36
N LEU A 244 -20.40 -8.32 21.48
CA LEU A 244 -20.88 -7.27 22.37
C LEU A 244 -20.09 -6.00 22.08
N ASP A 245 -20.73 -5.03 21.42
CA ASP A 245 -20.10 -3.73 21.16
C ASP A 245 -20.35 -2.79 22.34
N GLU A 246 -19.37 -1.91 22.59
CA GLU A 246 -19.39 -0.92 23.69
C GLU A 246 -19.66 -1.56 25.07
N ILE A 247 -19.02 -2.72 25.32
CA ILE A 247 -19.23 -3.51 26.55
C ILE A 247 -18.89 -2.73 27.85
N CYS A 248 -18.07 -1.68 27.75
CA CYS A 248 -17.73 -0.82 28.89
C CYS A 248 -18.90 0.07 29.35
N GLU A 249 -19.97 0.16 28.58
CA GLU A 249 -21.22 0.85 28.96
C GLU A 249 -22.16 -0.06 29.77
N MET A 250 -21.79 -1.31 29.98
CA MET A 250 -22.47 -2.22 30.89
C MET A 250 -21.97 -2.00 32.32
N ASP A 251 -22.86 -1.66 33.26
CA ASP A 251 -22.58 -1.61 34.72
C ASP A 251 -22.44 -3.00 35.33
#